data_36d73527e59824c3e57214e0b717dad3
#
_entry.id   36d73527e59824c3e57214e0b717dad3
#
_cell.length_a   1.000
_cell.length_b   1.000
_cell.length_c   1.000
_cell.angle_alpha   90.00
_cell.angle_beta   90.00
_cell.angle_gamma   90.00
#
_symmetry.space_group_name_H-M   'P 1'
#
loop_
_entity.id
_entity.type
_entity.pdbx_description
1 polymer ?
#
loop_
_entity_poly.entity_id
_entity_poly.type
_entity_poly.pdbx_seq_one_letter_code
_entity_poly.pdbx_strand_id
1 'polypeptide(L)'
;FNETIGKIAGAIRSIGTSTADMEVTGANLADNMLETASAIRQITATTESVKEKMINQAASVTETAATVEEIIRTIKQLNSSIEVQTGSVGQSSSSIEQMVANIASISQTLGETDQIIKNFVSATGDGKAALVTSNTVTQKITEESGSLMEASNVIQHIASQTNLLAMNAAIEAAHAGEAGKGFAVVADEIRKLSEDSALQGKTITATLKSLIAEIDTLSDSSKIVEEKFNVIFGLAEQVKSMSDRLTAAMREQEHGSKEILAAIKNINAVTTEVQAGSEEMLRGGEGAAHEMHTLDELTRIITASMNEMAAGAIQINNAIQEVNAMTQKNRESIEKLAEEVGKFKV
;
A
#
# COMPACT_ATOMS: atom_id res chain seq x y z
N PHE A 1 -34.15 -54.15 111.86
CA PHE A 1 -33.11 -55.00 111.18
C PHE A 1 -33.52 -55.40 109.75
N ASN A 2 -34.74 -55.94 109.55
CA ASN A 2 -35.23 -56.38 108.23
C ASN A 2 -35.40 -55.15 107.28
N GLU A 3 -35.82 -53.98 107.70
CA GLU A 3 -35.96 -52.78 106.89
C GLU A 3 -34.59 -52.24 106.37
N THR A 4 -33.57 -52.34 107.24
CA THR A 4 -32.17 -51.90 106.89
C THR A 4 -31.56 -52.87 105.85
N ILE A 5 -31.84 -54.20 106.04
CA ILE A 5 -31.37 -55.21 105.04
C ILE A 5 -32.10 -54.98 103.69
N GLY A 6 -33.43 -54.67 103.71
CA GLY A 6 -34.14 -54.35 102.49
C GLY A 6 -33.65 -53.16 101.75
N LYS A 7 -33.25 -52.07 102.45
CA LYS A 7 -32.64 -50.91 101.91
C LYS A 7 -31.23 -51.15 101.32
N ILE A 8 -30.43 -51.99 101.99
CA ILE A 8 -29.10 -52.39 101.46
C ILE A 8 -29.29 -53.30 100.23
N ALA A 9 -30.21 -54.23 100.25
CA ALA A 9 -30.47 -55.02 99.08
C ALA A 9 -31.01 -54.27 97.88
N GLY A 10 -31.81 -53.20 98.10
CA GLY A 10 -32.26 -52.27 97.09
C GLY A 10 -31.09 -51.44 96.49
N ALA A 11 -30.18 -50.94 97.39
CA ALA A 11 -29.01 -50.18 96.96
C ALA A 11 -28.06 -51.06 96.13
N ILE A 12 -27.81 -52.30 96.55
CA ILE A 12 -26.93 -53.24 95.83
C ILE A 12 -27.50 -53.57 94.42
N ARG A 13 -28.84 -53.78 94.28
CA ARG A 13 -29.48 -53.97 92.99
C ARG A 13 -29.34 -52.74 92.12
N SER A 14 -29.55 -51.55 92.68
CA SER A 14 -29.39 -50.27 91.92
C SER A 14 -27.99 -50.12 91.45
N ILE A 15 -26.96 -50.44 92.28
CA ILE A 15 -25.55 -50.37 91.85
C ILE A 15 -25.28 -51.40 90.72
N GLY A 16 -25.83 -52.64 90.87
CA GLY A 16 -25.71 -53.68 89.81
C GLY A 16 -26.27 -53.20 88.45
N THR A 17 -27.48 -52.62 88.48
CA THR A 17 -28.12 -52.06 87.28
C THR A 17 -27.29 -50.93 86.71
N SER A 18 -26.79 -49.96 87.50
CA SER A 18 -25.98 -48.85 87.09
C SER A 18 -24.62 -49.33 86.50
N THR A 19 -24.07 -50.42 87.08
CA THR A 19 -22.82 -51.02 86.58
C THR A 19 -22.99 -51.62 85.16
N ALA A 20 -24.10 -52.28 84.93
CA ALA A 20 -24.45 -52.85 83.59
C ALA A 20 -24.69 -51.73 82.57
N ASP A 21 -25.40 -50.68 82.98
CA ASP A 21 -25.61 -49.49 82.08
C ASP A 21 -24.29 -48.77 81.75
N MET A 22 -23.38 -48.69 82.73
CA MET A 22 -22.04 -48.11 82.48
C MET A 22 -21.19 -48.98 81.56
N GLU A 23 -21.31 -50.31 81.59
CA GLU A 23 -20.62 -51.23 80.69
C GLU A 23 -21.09 -51.02 79.23
N VAL A 24 -22.43 -50.98 79.04
CA VAL A 24 -22.99 -50.67 77.72
C VAL A 24 -22.55 -49.27 77.17
N THR A 25 -22.59 -48.24 78.06
CA THR A 25 -22.21 -46.91 77.75
C THR A 25 -20.71 -46.86 77.36
N GLY A 26 -19.87 -47.58 78.11
CA GLY A 26 -18.42 -47.63 77.79
C GLY A 26 -18.13 -48.35 76.47
N ALA A 27 -18.89 -49.41 76.12
CA ALA A 27 -18.76 -50.07 74.82
C ALA A 27 -19.19 -49.15 73.69
N ASN A 28 -20.32 -48.47 73.80
CA ASN A 28 -20.77 -47.46 72.79
C ASN A 28 -19.78 -46.31 72.64
N LEU A 29 -19.18 -45.87 73.72
CA LEU A 29 -18.13 -44.80 73.64
C LEU A 29 -16.89 -45.30 72.93
N ALA A 30 -16.46 -46.54 73.15
CA ALA A 30 -15.31 -47.09 72.39
C ALA A 30 -15.59 -47.18 70.87
N ASP A 31 -16.81 -47.66 70.51
CA ASP A 31 -17.23 -47.74 69.11
C ASP A 31 -17.26 -46.31 68.45
N ASN A 32 -17.86 -45.35 69.13
CA ASN A 32 -17.89 -43.97 68.66
C ASN A 32 -16.48 -43.37 68.51
N MET A 33 -15.52 -43.73 69.36
CA MET A 33 -14.11 -43.29 69.24
C MET A 33 -13.43 -43.96 68.05
N LEU A 34 -13.75 -45.21 67.72
CA LEU A 34 -13.23 -45.86 66.49
C LEU A 34 -13.73 -45.18 65.21
N GLU A 35 -15.03 -44.85 65.18
CA GLU A 35 -15.64 -44.15 64.09
C GLU A 35 -15.04 -42.75 63.93
N THR A 36 -14.89 -42.01 65.04
CA THR A 36 -14.26 -40.71 65.06
C THR A 36 -12.76 -40.75 64.57
N ALA A 37 -12.04 -41.79 65.02
CA ALA A 37 -10.65 -42.01 64.56
C ALA A 37 -10.58 -42.29 63.05
N SER A 38 -11.56 -42.97 62.47
CA SER A 38 -11.67 -43.22 61.05
C SER A 38 -11.97 -41.93 60.31
N ALA A 39 -12.92 -41.12 60.78
CA ALA A 39 -13.21 -39.79 60.20
C ALA A 39 -12.00 -38.85 60.21
N ILE A 40 -11.24 -38.80 61.33
CA ILE A 40 -10.03 -38.00 61.43
C ILE A 40 -8.94 -38.45 60.44
N ARG A 41 -8.76 -39.74 60.25
CA ARG A 41 -7.83 -40.25 59.22
C ARG A 41 -8.25 -39.79 57.82
N GLN A 42 -9.52 -39.80 57.51
CA GLN A 42 -10.04 -39.31 56.23
C GLN A 42 -9.83 -37.79 56.07
N ILE A 43 -10.10 -37.00 57.14
CA ILE A 43 -9.83 -35.54 57.15
C ILE A 43 -8.34 -35.28 56.90
N THR A 44 -7.45 -36.01 57.56
CA THR A 44 -5.99 -35.84 57.36
C THR A 44 -5.57 -36.13 55.94
N ALA A 45 -6.07 -37.23 55.34
CA ALA A 45 -5.76 -37.59 53.95
C ALA A 45 -6.30 -36.53 52.94
N THR A 46 -7.51 -36.04 53.21
CA THR A 46 -8.13 -34.97 52.37
C THR A 46 -7.34 -33.68 52.49
N THR A 47 -6.95 -33.29 53.70
CA THR A 47 -6.16 -32.08 53.97
C THR A 47 -4.82 -32.13 53.25
N GLU A 48 -4.10 -33.26 53.26
CA GLU A 48 -2.84 -33.43 52.53
C GLU A 48 -3.05 -33.34 51.02
N SER A 49 -4.11 -33.97 50.47
CA SER A 49 -4.46 -33.88 49.04
C SER A 49 -4.80 -32.45 48.60
N VAL A 50 -5.53 -31.69 49.44
CA VAL A 50 -5.83 -30.27 49.15
C VAL A 50 -4.54 -29.43 49.18
N LYS A 51 -3.64 -29.68 50.13
CA LYS A 51 -2.35 -28.98 50.24
C LYS A 51 -1.49 -29.21 49.00
N GLU A 52 -1.42 -30.44 48.50
CA GLU A 52 -0.70 -30.75 47.26
C GLU A 52 -1.30 -29.99 46.06
N LYS A 53 -2.64 -29.95 45.96
CA LYS A 53 -3.34 -29.18 44.92
C LYS A 53 -3.06 -27.67 45.04
N MET A 54 -2.93 -27.13 46.24
CA MET A 54 -2.60 -25.72 46.44
C MET A 54 -1.16 -25.39 45.98
N ILE A 55 -0.21 -26.31 46.17
CA ILE A 55 1.17 -26.14 45.63
C ILE A 55 1.13 -26.07 44.10
N ASN A 56 0.41 -26.97 43.44
CA ASN A 56 0.26 -26.95 41.99
C ASN A 56 -0.51 -25.70 41.51
N GLN A 57 -1.52 -25.26 42.24
CA GLN A 57 -2.27 -24.04 42.00
C GLN A 57 -1.33 -22.79 42.05
N ALA A 58 -0.47 -22.68 43.05
CA ALA A 58 0.48 -21.59 43.17
C ALA A 58 1.45 -21.53 41.98
N ALA A 59 1.94 -22.69 41.53
CA ALA A 59 2.78 -22.75 40.32
C ALA A 59 2.04 -22.27 39.08
N SER A 60 0.81 -22.74 38.85
CA SER A 60 -0.04 -22.33 37.72
C SER A 60 -0.40 -20.84 37.75
N VAL A 61 -0.68 -20.28 38.92
CA VAL A 61 -0.93 -18.83 39.09
C VAL A 61 0.29 -18.03 38.72
N THR A 62 1.47 -18.44 39.14
CA THR A 62 2.73 -17.77 38.79
C THR A 62 3.01 -17.81 37.29
N GLU A 63 2.82 -18.97 36.66
CA GLU A 63 3.00 -19.12 35.20
C GLU A 63 1.98 -18.27 34.41
N THR A 64 0.71 -18.28 34.83
CA THR A 64 -0.35 -17.49 34.19
C THR A 64 -0.07 -15.99 34.36
N ALA A 65 0.37 -15.54 35.53
CA ALA A 65 0.74 -14.14 35.78
C ALA A 65 1.86 -13.68 34.85
N ALA A 66 2.92 -14.51 34.68
CA ALA A 66 3.99 -14.21 33.74
C ALA A 66 3.50 -14.09 32.28
N THR A 67 2.60 -14.99 31.88
CA THR A 67 1.99 -14.95 30.53
C THR A 67 1.15 -13.68 30.34
N VAL A 68 0.36 -13.27 31.34
CA VAL A 68 -0.41 -12.02 31.30
C VAL A 68 0.48 -10.80 31.19
N GLU A 69 1.61 -10.76 31.91
CA GLU A 69 2.60 -9.67 31.79
C GLU A 69 3.21 -9.60 30.38
N GLU A 70 3.48 -10.74 29.75
CA GLU A 70 3.97 -10.82 28.38
C GLU A 70 2.93 -10.31 27.36
N ILE A 71 1.66 -10.67 27.56
CA ILE A 71 0.53 -10.16 26.76
C ILE A 71 0.46 -8.63 26.86
N ILE A 72 0.50 -8.07 28.07
CA ILE A 72 0.48 -6.61 28.29
C ILE A 72 1.64 -5.92 27.57
N ARG A 73 2.84 -6.49 27.60
CA ARG A 73 4.01 -5.96 26.90
C ARG A 73 3.82 -5.99 25.38
N THR A 74 3.28 -7.10 24.86
CA THR A 74 3.00 -7.25 23.42
C THR A 74 1.95 -6.23 22.96
N ILE A 75 0.90 -6.00 23.75
CA ILE A 75 -0.13 -4.98 23.45
C ILE A 75 0.49 -3.57 23.43
N LYS A 76 1.38 -3.22 24.36
CA LYS A 76 2.08 -1.93 24.34
C LYS A 76 2.96 -1.77 23.08
N GLN A 77 3.62 -2.83 22.65
CA GLN A 77 4.39 -2.82 21.41
C GLN A 77 3.49 -2.70 20.18
N LEU A 78 2.33 -3.35 20.18
CA LEU A 78 1.31 -3.22 19.14
C LEU A 78 0.83 -1.77 19.03
N ASN A 79 0.54 -1.09 20.14
CA ASN A 79 0.14 0.33 20.16
C ASN A 79 1.22 1.23 19.54
N SER A 80 2.48 1.02 19.85
CA SER A 80 3.57 1.76 19.22
C SER A 80 3.64 1.51 17.70
N SER A 81 3.40 0.27 17.26
CA SER A 81 3.36 -0.07 15.84
C SER A 81 2.18 0.60 15.12
N ILE A 82 1.02 0.70 15.78
CA ILE A 82 -0.18 1.39 15.29
C ILE A 82 0.10 2.89 15.09
N GLU A 83 0.81 3.55 16.02
CA GLU A 83 1.20 4.96 15.87
C GLU A 83 2.08 5.18 14.63
N VAL A 84 3.09 4.33 14.43
CA VAL A 84 3.96 4.38 13.24
C VAL A 84 3.15 4.13 11.97
N GLN A 85 2.22 3.16 11.99
CA GLN A 85 1.35 2.86 10.86
C GLN A 85 0.45 4.05 10.53
N THR A 86 -0.15 4.71 11.51
CA THR A 86 -0.99 5.90 11.34
C THR A 86 -0.20 7.02 10.66
N GLY A 87 1.03 7.27 11.09
CA GLY A 87 1.93 8.22 10.43
C GLY A 87 2.22 7.86 8.96
N SER A 88 2.50 6.58 8.70
CA SER A 88 2.78 6.07 7.35
C SER A 88 1.56 6.17 6.42
N VAL A 89 0.37 5.91 6.93
CA VAL A 89 -0.91 6.08 6.22
C VAL A 89 -1.14 7.54 5.87
N GLY A 90 -0.90 8.46 6.81
CA GLY A 90 -1.00 9.91 6.57
C GLY A 90 -0.03 10.39 5.49
N GLN A 91 1.23 9.95 5.54
CA GLN A 91 2.25 10.25 4.53
C GLN A 91 1.87 9.70 3.14
N SER A 92 1.36 8.46 3.10
CA SER A 92 0.90 7.83 1.85
C SER A 92 -0.28 8.58 1.25
N SER A 93 -1.25 9.02 2.06
CA SER A 93 -2.39 9.84 1.62
C SER A 93 -1.92 11.13 0.96
N SER A 94 -1.01 11.87 1.61
CA SER A 94 -0.45 13.11 1.06
C SER A 94 0.29 12.87 -0.26
N SER A 95 1.05 11.78 -0.37
CA SER A 95 1.79 11.44 -1.59
C SER A 95 0.84 11.12 -2.76
N ILE A 96 -0.28 10.45 -2.50
CA ILE A 96 -1.29 10.16 -3.52
C ILE A 96 -2.05 11.43 -3.92
N GLU A 97 -2.36 12.33 -2.99
CA GLU A 97 -2.97 13.63 -3.32
C GLU A 97 -2.06 14.45 -4.24
N GLN A 98 -0.75 14.48 -3.97
CA GLN A 98 0.25 15.11 -4.85
C GLN A 98 0.30 14.40 -6.22
N MET A 99 0.21 13.07 -6.26
CA MET A 99 0.16 12.32 -7.52
C MET A 99 -1.06 12.71 -8.35
N VAL A 100 -2.24 12.82 -7.77
CA VAL A 100 -3.48 13.26 -8.43
C VAL A 100 -3.32 14.67 -8.99
N ALA A 101 -2.73 15.59 -8.23
CA ALA A 101 -2.46 16.96 -8.69
C ALA A 101 -1.47 16.97 -9.88
N ASN A 102 -0.41 16.15 -9.84
CA ASN A 102 0.54 16.00 -10.92
C ASN A 102 -0.10 15.44 -12.20
N ILE A 103 -0.97 14.43 -12.07
CA ILE A 103 -1.72 13.84 -13.19
C ILE A 103 -2.61 14.91 -13.85
N ALA A 104 -3.29 15.73 -13.05
CA ALA A 104 -4.12 16.83 -13.55
C ALA A 104 -3.27 17.87 -14.33
N SER A 105 -2.10 18.24 -13.81
CA SER A 105 -1.15 19.16 -14.48
C SER A 105 -0.63 18.57 -15.80
N ILE A 106 -0.25 17.29 -15.82
CA ILE A 106 0.20 16.60 -17.05
C ILE A 106 -0.94 16.56 -18.07
N SER A 107 -2.16 16.26 -17.65
CA SER A 107 -3.34 16.22 -18.52
C SER A 107 -3.63 17.59 -19.15
N GLN A 108 -3.47 18.67 -18.40
CA GLN A 108 -3.55 20.03 -18.92
C GLN A 108 -2.48 20.29 -19.97
N THR A 109 -1.21 19.96 -19.69
CA THR A 109 -0.07 20.12 -20.62
C THR A 109 -0.30 19.34 -21.91
N LEU A 110 -0.88 18.13 -21.82
CA LEU A 110 -1.24 17.35 -23.02
C LEU A 110 -2.34 18.02 -23.85
N GLY A 111 -3.32 18.66 -23.21
CA GLY A 111 -4.33 19.46 -23.89
C GLY A 111 -3.73 20.66 -24.64
N GLU A 112 -2.80 21.37 -24.03
CA GLU A 112 -2.04 22.47 -24.66
C GLU A 112 -1.16 21.95 -25.82
N THR A 113 -0.53 20.79 -25.64
CA THR A 113 0.26 20.12 -26.69
C THR A 113 -0.59 19.76 -27.90
N ASP A 114 -1.80 19.21 -27.70
CA ASP A 114 -2.73 18.91 -28.80
C ASP A 114 -3.11 20.19 -29.59
N GLN A 115 -3.31 21.31 -28.91
CA GLN A 115 -3.57 22.59 -29.58
C GLN A 115 -2.37 23.09 -30.40
N ILE A 116 -1.15 22.95 -29.86
CA ILE A 116 0.09 23.29 -30.56
C ILE A 116 0.23 22.43 -31.82
N ILE A 117 0.00 21.13 -31.72
CA ILE A 117 0.08 20.20 -32.85
C ILE A 117 -0.94 20.60 -33.94
N LYS A 118 -2.17 20.95 -33.59
CA LYS A 118 -3.17 21.42 -34.56
C LYS A 118 -2.72 22.68 -35.29
N ASN A 119 -2.19 23.66 -34.56
CA ASN A 119 -1.66 24.90 -35.14
C ASN A 119 -0.46 24.60 -36.04
N PHE A 120 0.42 23.67 -35.65
CA PHE A 120 1.59 23.26 -36.41
C PHE A 120 1.19 22.56 -37.73
N VAL A 121 0.22 21.65 -37.68
CA VAL A 121 -0.33 20.99 -38.88
C VAL A 121 -0.93 22.00 -39.83
N SER A 122 -1.71 22.98 -39.33
CA SER A 122 -2.26 24.06 -40.13
C SER A 122 -1.17 24.90 -40.80
N ALA A 123 -0.19 25.37 -40.05
CA ALA A 123 0.93 26.19 -40.59
C ALA A 123 1.77 25.42 -41.63
N THR A 124 1.96 24.11 -41.43
CA THR A 124 2.62 23.23 -42.38
C THR A 124 1.81 23.09 -43.67
N GLY A 125 0.50 23.00 -43.59
CA GLY A 125 -0.42 22.99 -44.71
C GLY A 125 -0.37 24.28 -45.52
N ASP A 126 -0.40 25.43 -44.83
CA ASP A 126 -0.28 26.76 -45.44
C ASP A 126 1.05 26.92 -46.15
N GLY A 127 2.15 26.48 -45.52
CA GLY A 127 3.48 26.47 -46.16
C GLY A 127 3.56 25.64 -47.42
N LYS A 128 2.95 24.44 -47.41
CA LYS A 128 2.85 23.59 -48.59
C LYS A 128 2.02 24.23 -49.72
N ALA A 129 0.91 24.87 -49.39
CA ALA A 129 0.07 25.59 -50.35
C ALA A 129 0.83 26.78 -51.00
N ALA A 130 1.59 27.53 -50.19
CA ALA A 130 2.46 28.62 -50.68
C ALA A 130 3.55 28.09 -51.62
N LEU A 131 4.13 26.92 -51.32
CA LEU A 131 5.11 26.28 -52.20
C LEU A 131 4.52 25.84 -53.54
N VAL A 132 3.33 25.26 -53.55
CA VAL A 132 2.60 24.91 -54.79
C VAL A 132 2.37 26.16 -55.65
N THR A 133 1.95 27.26 -55.02
CA THR A 133 1.78 28.54 -55.72
C THR A 133 3.09 29.06 -56.29
N SER A 134 4.20 29.00 -55.53
CA SER A 134 5.54 29.37 -55.98
C SER A 134 5.98 28.56 -57.20
N ASN A 135 5.77 27.23 -57.15
CA ASN A 135 6.08 26.31 -58.28
C ASN A 135 5.29 26.67 -59.55
N THR A 136 4.01 27.02 -59.41
CA THR A 136 3.18 27.46 -60.54
C THR A 136 3.70 28.74 -61.15
N VAL A 137 4.14 29.72 -60.35
CA VAL A 137 4.75 30.96 -60.83
C VAL A 137 6.07 30.69 -61.51
N THR A 138 6.92 29.84 -60.92
CA THR A 138 8.22 29.43 -61.51
C THR A 138 8.03 28.79 -62.87
N GLN A 139 7.07 27.89 -63.05
CA GLN A 139 6.77 27.28 -64.32
C GLN A 139 6.32 28.32 -65.38
N LYS A 140 5.48 29.28 -64.96
CA LYS A 140 5.04 30.36 -65.85
C LYS A 140 6.22 31.23 -66.32
N ILE A 141 7.15 31.55 -65.40
CA ILE A 141 8.36 32.31 -65.77
C ILE A 141 9.22 31.51 -66.77
N THR A 142 9.31 30.19 -66.63
CA THR A 142 10.04 29.34 -67.59
C THR A 142 9.39 29.43 -68.98
N GLU A 143 8.05 29.34 -69.07
CA GLU A 143 7.33 29.44 -70.35
C GLU A 143 7.48 30.80 -71.01
N GLU A 144 7.35 31.90 -70.21
CA GLU A 144 7.54 33.27 -70.70
C GLU A 144 9.00 33.51 -71.17
N SER A 145 9.98 32.99 -70.39
CA SER A 145 11.40 33.08 -70.79
C SER A 145 11.73 32.36 -72.09
N GLY A 146 11.08 31.19 -72.27
CA GLY A 146 11.14 30.42 -73.52
C GLY A 146 10.65 31.25 -74.78
N SER A 147 9.50 31.91 -74.59
CA SER A 147 8.90 32.77 -75.61
C SER A 147 9.75 33.98 -75.94
N LEU A 148 10.34 34.59 -74.90
CA LEU A 148 11.26 35.69 -75.06
C LEU A 148 12.56 35.26 -75.78
N MET A 149 13.07 34.07 -75.51
CA MET A 149 14.23 33.50 -76.19
C MET A 149 13.97 33.30 -77.70
N GLU A 150 12.76 32.79 -78.05
CA GLU A 150 12.34 32.65 -79.44
C GLU A 150 12.25 34.00 -80.13
N ALA A 151 11.64 35.03 -79.50
CA ALA A 151 11.59 36.39 -80.01
C ALA A 151 13.01 37.02 -80.22
N SER A 152 13.90 36.75 -79.25
CA SER A 152 15.31 37.22 -79.41
C SER A 152 16.04 36.57 -80.55
N ASN A 153 15.79 35.23 -80.79
CA ASN A 153 16.38 34.56 -81.98
C ASN A 153 15.84 35.14 -83.29
N VAL A 154 14.56 35.51 -83.35
CA VAL A 154 13.96 36.18 -84.51
C VAL A 154 14.63 37.54 -84.74
N ILE A 155 14.82 38.32 -83.67
CA ILE A 155 15.54 39.63 -83.77
C ILE A 155 16.97 39.44 -84.29
N GLN A 156 17.74 38.46 -83.82
CA GLN A 156 19.09 38.15 -84.34
C GLN A 156 19.07 37.78 -85.81
N HIS A 157 18.03 37.00 -86.21
CA HIS A 157 17.92 36.64 -87.65
C HIS A 157 17.60 37.85 -88.53
N ILE A 158 16.69 38.78 -88.10
CA ILE A 158 16.38 40.02 -88.81
C ILE A 158 17.62 40.93 -88.87
N ALA A 159 18.34 41.03 -87.71
CA ALA A 159 19.58 41.80 -87.69
C ALA A 159 20.64 41.28 -88.66
N SER A 160 20.82 39.92 -88.73
CA SER A 160 21.69 39.25 -89.71
C SER A 160 21.29 39.52 -91.14
N GLN A 161 19.99 39.45 -91.45
CA GLN A 161 19.48 39.78 -92.79
C GLN A 161 19.68 41.25 -93.15
N THR A 162 19.42 42.17 -92.15
CA THR A 162 19.59 43.58 -92.36
C THR A 162 21.07 43.94 -92.61
N ASN A 163 21.98 43.27 -91.87
CA ASN A 163 23.42 43.40 -92.08
C ASN A 163 23.87 43.03 -93.50
N LEU A 164 23.31 41.86 -94.01
CA LEU A 164 23.57 41.44 -95.36
C LEU A 164 23.02 42.41 -96.43
N LEU A 165 21.78 42.97 -96.21
CA LEU A 165 21.18 43.98 -97.07
C LEU A 165 22.00 45.29 -97.06
N ALA A 166 22.43 45.73 -95.90
CA ALA A 166 23.29 46.93 -95.77
C ALA A 166 24.62 46.72 -96.41
N MET A 167 25.26 45.58 -96.30
CA MET A 167 26.49 45.22 -96.99
C MET A 167 26.28 45.24 -98.53
N ASN A 168 25.24 44.69 -99.03
CA ASN A 168 24.85 44.68 -100.44
C ASN A 168 24.66 46.16 -100.96
N ALA A 169 23.92 46.97 -100.14
CA ALA A 169 23.72 48.42 -100.48
C ALA A 169 25.02 49.22 -100.49
N ALA A 170 25.92 48.93 -99.50
CA ALA A 170 27.23 49.55 -99.47
C ALA A 170 28.08 49.18 -100.71
N ILE A 171 28.01 47.94 -101.15
CA ILE A 171 28.71 47.50 -102.39
C ILE A 171 28.14 48.21 -103.59
N GLU A 172 26.79 48.30 -103.72
CA GLU A 172 26.16 49.00 -104.86
C GLU A 172 26.41 50.51 -104.86
N ALA A 173 26.43 51.15 -103.69
CA ALA A 173 26.79 52.54 -103.47
C ALA A 173 28.27 52.83 -103.90
N ALA A 174 29.18 51.92 -103.61
CA ALA A 174 30.57 51.99 -104.06
C ALA A 174 30.68 51.83 -105.60
N HIS A 175 29.83 51.01 -106.22
CA HIS A 175 29.76 50.81 -107.65
C HIS A 175 29.22 52.03 -108.40
N ALA A 176 28.35 52.88 -107.79
CA ALA A 176 27.79 54.08 -108.33
C ALA A 176 28.77 55.30 -108.27
N GLY A 177 29.96 55.15 -107.65
CA GLY A 177 31.02 56.17 -107.64
C GLY A 177 30.61 57.44 -106.86
N GLU A 178 30.88 58.64 -107.48
CA GLU A 178 30.56 59.92 -106.80
C GLU A 178 29.06 60.12 -106.49
N ALA A 179 28.17 59.56 -107.32
CA ALA A 179 26.66 59.61 -107.06
C ALA A 179 26.23 58.80 -105.91
N GLY A 180 26.96 57.75 -105.46
CA GLY A 180 26.60 56.87 -104.40
C GLY A 180 27.13 57.24 -103.01
N LYS A 181 27.97 58.27 -102.85
CA LYS A 181 28.62 58.62 -101.58
C LYS A 181 27.63 58.78 -100.37
N GLY A 182 26.52 59.47 -100.60
CA GLY A 182 25.47 59.61 -99.50
C GLY A 182 24.79 58.29 -99.11
N PHE A 183 24.57 57.41 -100.09
CA PHE A 183 24.01 56.07 -99.85
C PHE A 183 24.98 55.14 -99.11
N ALA A 184 26.29 55.22 -99.41
CA ALA A 184 27.34 54.45 -98.76
C ALA A 184 27.39 54.73 -97.26
N VAL A 185 27.29 56.01 -96.85
CA VAL A 185 27.28 56.39 -95.40
C VAL A 185 26.03 55.81 -94.69
N VAL A 186 24.84 55.86 -95.32
CA VAL A 186 23.62 55.34 -94.76
C VAL A 186 23.70 53.81 -94.67
N ALA A 187 24.24 53.13 -95.65
CA ALA A 187 24.44 51.68 -95.68
C ALA A 187 25.41 51.24 -94.59
N ASP A 188 26.52 51.91 -94.35
CA ASP A 188 27.47 51.63 -93.31
C ASP A 188 26.82 51.86 -91.90
N GLU A 189 25.99 52.89 -91.73
CA GLU A 189 25.31 53.15 -90.46
C GLU A 189 24.23 52.07 -90.20
N ILE A 190 23.46 51.64 -91.21
CA ILE A 190 22.53 50.51 -91.10
C ILE A 190 23.25 49.21 -90.76
N ARG A 191 24.43 49.00 -91.42
CA ARG A 191 25.28 47.82 -91.13
C ARG A 191 25.70 47.77 -89.65
N LYS A 192 26.16 48.88 -89.10
CA LYS A 192 26.59 49.03 -87.73
C LYS A 192 25.43 48.86 -86.74
N LEU A 193 24.27 49.44 -87.03
CA LEU A 193 23.03 49.24 -86.21
C LEU A 193 22.59 47.78 -86.23
N SER A 194 22.72 47.08 -87.34
CA SER A 194 22.37 45.67 -87.44
C SER A 194 23.35 44.75 -86.67
N GLU A 195 24.68 45.07 -86.76
CA GLU A 195 25.69 44.39 -85.92
C GLU A 195 25.45 44.61 -84.45
N ASP A 196 25.12 45.83 -83.99
CA ASP A 196 24.76 46.09 -82.59
C ASP A 196 23.48 45.41 -82.18
N SER A 197 22.48 45.38 -83.05
CA SER A 197 21.22 44.67 -82.78
C SER A 197 21.41 43.16 -82.65
N ALA A 198 22.26 42.54 -83.48
CA ALA A 198 22.62 41.13 -83.40
C ALA A 198 23.40 40.83 -82.10
N LEU A 199 24.31 41.73 -81.67
CA LEU A 199 25.06 41.59 -80.42
C LEU A 199 24.09 41.66 -79.20
N GLN A 200 23.15 42.66 -79.20
CA GLN A 200 22.18 42.81 -78.13
C GLN A 200 21.25 41.55 -78.06
N GLY A 201 20.76 41.05 -79.22
CA GLY A 201 19.99 39.84 -79.29
C GLY A 201 20.73 38.61 -78.70
N LYS A 202 22.06 38.49 -78.98
CA LYS A 202 22.91 37.42 -78.44
C LYS A 202 23.05 37.55 -76.91
N THR A 203 23.19 38.79 -76.40
CA THR A 203 23.27 39.09 -74.96
C THR A 203 21.93 38.69 -74.23
N ILE A 204 20.81 39.09 -74.83
CA ILE A 204 19.46 38.74 -74.31
C ILE A 204 19.30 37.20 -74.25
N THR A 205 19.68 36.50 -75.34
CA THR A 205 19.61 35.06 -75.39
C THR A 205 20.48 34.39 -74.32
N ALA A 206 21.69 34.89 -74.08
CA ALA A 206 22.62 34.41 -73.06
C ALA A 206 22.02 34.61 -71.65
N THR A 207 21.44 35.81 -71.36
CA THR A 207 20.80 36.13 -70.09
C THR A 207 19.58 35.26 -69.83
N LEU A 208 18.78 35.05 -70.85
CA LEU A 208 17.59 34.15 -70.74
C LEU A 208 17.95 32.66 -70.51
N LYS A 209 19.04 32.20 -71.13
CA LYS A 209 19.56 30.86 -70.80
C LYS A 209 20.03 30.72 -69.39
N SER A 210 20.75 31.76 -68.86
CA SER A 210 21.15 31.76 -67.45
C SER A 210 19.92 31.73 -66.52
N LEU A 211 18.95 32.60 -66.85
CA LEU A 211 17.68 32.67 -66.05
C LEU A 211 16.93 31.32 -66.03
N ILE A 212 16.83 30.63 -67.14
CA ILE A 212 16.19 29.30 -67.21
C ILE A 212 16.94 28.28 -66.34
N ALA A 213 18.29 28.29 -66.37
CA ALA A 213 19.09 27.41 -65.52
C ALA A 213 18.92 27.68 -64.02
N GLU A 214 18.79 28.98 -63.61
CA GLU A 214 18.51 29.36 -62.23
C GLU A 214 17.10 28.94 -61.81
N ILE A 215 16.11 29.03 -62.72
CA ILE A 215 14.73 28.58 -62.47
C ILE A 215 14.65 27.04 -62.31
N ASP A 216 15.40 26.30 -63.11
CA ASP A 216 15.49 24.84 -62.97
C ASP A 216 16.07 24.46 -61.60
N THR A 217 17.11 25.14 -61.14
CA THR A 217 17.69 24.97 -59.80
C THR A 217 16.68 25.31 -58.71
N LEU A 218 15.89 26.38 -58.88
CA LEU A 218 14.81 26.76 -57.94
C LEU A 218 13.71 25.72 -57.91
N SER A 219 13.31 25.17 -59.09
CA SER A 219 12.32 24.07 -59.18
C SER A 219 12.75 22.82 -58.41
N ASP A 220 14.01 22.41 -58.58
CA ASP A 220 14.54 21.25 -57.83
C ASP A 220 14.64 21.50 -56.33
N SER A 221 15.06 22.70 -55.93
CA SER A 221 15.03 23.08 -54.51
C SER A 221 13.63 23.06 -53.94
N SER A 222 12.64 23.52 -54.67
CA SER A 222 11.23 23.50 -54.28
C SER A 222 10.70 22.07 -54.07
N LYS A 223 11.09 21.10 -54.92
CA LYS A 223 10.75 19.68 -54.71
C LYS A 223 11.31 19.14 -53.39
N ILE A 224 12.56 19.46 -53.09
CA ILE A 224 13.19 19.05 -51.83
C ILE A 224 12.42 19.64 -50.63
N VAL A 225 12.02 20.90 -50.71
CA VAL A 225 11.23 21.55 -49.64
C VAL A 225 9.84 20.87 -49.51
N GLU A 226 9.21 20.50 -50.62
CA GLU A 226 7.93 19.76 -50.57
C GLU A 226 8.09 18.42 -49.86
N GLU A 227 9.13 17.65 -50.18
CA GLU A 227 9.43 16.42 -49.46
C GLU A 227 9.63 16.62 -47.96
N LYS A 228 10.34 17.70 -47.58
CA LYS A 228 10.52 18.05 -46.17
C LYS A 228 9.18 18.39 -45.47
N PHE A 229 8.28 19.10 -46.10
CA PHE A 229 6.94 19.37 -45.59
C PHE A 229 6.15 18.07 -45.36
N ASN A 230 6.25 17.10 -46.29
CA ASN A 230 5.59 15.78 -46.11
C ASN A 230 6.16 14.99 -44.91
N VAL A 231 7.48 15.03 -44.70
CA VAL A 231 8.14 14.42 -43.53
C VAL A 231 7.69 15.11 -42.26
N ILE A 232 7.64 16.43 -42.22
CA ILE A 232 7.18 17.21 -41.05
C ILE A 232 5.75 16.91 -40.70
N PHE A 233 4.87 16.77 -41.70
CA PHE A 233 3.47 16.36 -41.50
C PHE A 233 3.37 14.98 -40.86
N GLY A 234 4.15 14.00 -41.36
CA GLY A 234 4.19 12.63 -40.80
C GLY A 234 4.71 12.60 -39.34
N LEU A 235 5.69 13.44 -39.01
CA LEU A 235 6.17 13.58 -37.63
C LEU A 235 5.13 14.22 -36.72
N ALA A 236 4.37 15.19 -37.19
CA ALA A 236 3.29 15.81 -36.44
C ALA A 236 2.17 14.82 -36.11
N GLU A 237 1.81 13.93 -37.05
CA GLU A 237 0.85 12.86 -36.80
C GLU A 237 1.36 11.85 -35.76
N GLN A 238 2.65 11.50 -35.79
CA GLN A 238 3.25 10.63 -34.78
C GLN A 238 3.20 11.27 -33.38
N VAL A 239 3.54 12.57 -33.27
CA VAL A 239 3.46 13.30 -31.99
C VAL A 239 2.02 13.36 -31.49
N LYS A 240 1.05 13.58 -32.39
CA LYS A 240 -0.37 13.55 -32.03
C LYS A 240 -0.78 12.19 -31.47
N SER A 241 -0.45 11.09 -32.17
CA SER A 241 -0.76 9.73 -31.72
C SER A 241 -0.13 9.44 -30.34
N MET A 242 1.09 9.92 -30.11
CA MET A 242 1.77 9.76 -28.81
C MET A 242 1.05 10.57 -27.71
N SER A 243 0.60 11.79 -28.00
CA SER A 243 -0.16 12.63 -27.07
C SER A 243 -1.50 11.98 -26.71
N ASP A 244 -2.22 11.41 -27.66
CA ASP A 244 -3.47 10.71 -27.45
C ASP A 244 -3.30 9.48 -26.53
N ARG A 245 -2.22 8.70 -26.75
CA ARG A 245 -1.86 7.55 -25.89
C ARG A 245 -1.50 7.99 -24.48
N LEU A 246 -0.74 9.06 -24.31
CA LEU A 246 -0.40 9.63 -23.00
C LEU A 246 -1.67 10.12 -22.27
N THR A 247 -2.58 10.76 -22.99
CA THR A 247 -3.85 11.21 -22.40
C THR A 247 -4.68 10.03 -21.88
N ALA A 248 -4.73 8.91 -22.62
CA ALA A 248 -5.39 7.71 -22.16
C ALA A 248 -4.72 7.12 -20.91
N ALA A 249 -3.38 7.04 -20.89
CA ALA A 249 -2.61 6.56 -19.75
C ALA A 249 -2.80 7.44 -18.49
N MET A 250 -2.87 8.78 -18.67
CA MET A 250 -3.14 9.70 -17.54
C MET A 250 -4.53 9.50 -16.94
N ARG A 251 -5.56 9.20 -17.75
CA ARG A 251 -6.91 8.89 -17.25
C ARG A 251 -6.93 7.58 -16.45
N GLU A 252 -6.22 6.56 -16.93
CA GLU A 252 -6.08 5.29 -16.21
C GLU A 252 -5.34 5.48 -14.89
N GLN A 253 -4.27 6.27 -14.90
CA GLN A 253 -3.49 6.58 -13.70
C GLN A 253 -4.29 7.43 -12.70
N GLU A 254 -5.14 8.36 -13.15
CA GLU A 254 -6.07 9.11 -12.30
C GLU A 254 -7.05 8.17 -11.60
N HIS A 255 -7.64 7.24 -12.35
CA HIS A 255 -8.56 6.26 -11.80
C HIS A 255 -7.88 5.37 -10.75
N GLY A 256 -6.71 4.79 -11.07
CA GLY A 256 -5.93 3.98 -10.13
C GLY A 256 -5.53 4.75 -8.87
N SER A 257 -5.16 6.04 -9.01
CA SER A 257 -4.82 6.88 -7.85
C SER A 257 -6.02 7.12 -6.93
N LYS A 258 -7.23 7.28 -7.48
CA LYS A 258 -8.48 7.40 -6.71
C LYS A 258 -8.82 6.10 -5.97
N GLU A 259 -8.59 4.94 -6.59
CA GLU A 259 -8.76 3.63 -5.94
C GLU A 259 -7.77 3.44 -4.78
N ILE A 260 -6.50 3.81 -4.98
CA ILE A 260 -5.48 3.78 -3.92
C ILE A 260 -5.88 4.70 -2.76
N LEU A 261 -6.38 5.91 -3.04
CA LEU A 261 -6.84 6.83 -1.99
C LEU A 261 -8.03 6.25 -1.19
N ALA A 262 -8.96 5.56 -1.85
CA ALA A 262 -10.04 4.85 -1.19
C ALA A 262 -9.53 3.70 -0.30
N ALA A 263 -8.55 2.92 -0.78
CA ALA A 263 -7.91 1.87 -0.01
C ALA A 263 -7.17 2.42 1.23
N ILE A 264 -6.46 3.55 1.09
CA ILE A 264 -5.79 4.24 2.20
C ILE A 264 -6.80 4.68 3.28
N LYS A 265 -7.97 5.21 2.88
CA LYS A 265 -9.04 5.57 3.83
C LYS A 265 -9.55 4.36 4.59
N ASN A 266 -9.72 3.21 3.92
CA ASN A 266 -10.11 1.97 4.57
C ASN A 266 -9.02 1.47 5.55
N ILE A 267 -7.75 1.53 5.16
CA ILE A 267 -6.62 1.17 6.06
C ILE A 267 -6.64 2.06 7.30
N ASN A 268 -6.88 3.37 7.15
CA ASN A 268 -6.97 4.30 8.29
C ASN A 268 -8.11 3.93 9.24
N ALA A 269 -9.29 3.59 8.71
CA ALA A 269 -10.44 3.14 9.50
C ALA A 269 -10.12 1.85 10.28
N VAL A 270 -9.54 0.84 9.62
CA VAL A 270 -9.11 -0.41 10.26
C VAL A 270 -8.03 -0.15 11.32
N THR A 271 -7.08 0.74 11.04
CA THR A 271 -6.02 1.11 12.01
C THR A 271 -6.63 1.71 13.28
N THR A 272 -7.65 2.55 13.15
CA THR A 272 -8.38 3.14 14.29
C THR A 272 -9.15 2.06 15.08
N GLU A 273 -9.76 1.10 14.40
CA GLU A 273 -10.45 -0.03 15.04
C GLU A 273 -9.47 -0.94 15.80
N VAL A 274 -8.32 -1.25 15.21
CA VAL A 274 -7.26 -2.03 15.85
C VAL A 274 -6.70 -1.29 17.07
N GLN A 275 -6.56 0.04 17.02
CA GLN A 275 -6.15 0.86 18.16
C GLN A 275 -7.15 0.73 19.31
N ALA A 276 -8.44 0.91 19.04
CA ALA A 276 -9.48 0.78 20.08
C ALA A 276 -9.50 -0.64 20.69
N GLY A 277 -9.39 -1.68 19.87
CA GLY A 277 -9.30 -3.07 20.34
C GLY A 277 -8.05 -3.33 21.20
N SER A 278 -6.92 -2.71 20.83
CA SER A 278 -5.67 -2.81 21.60
C SER A 278 -5.77 -2.14 22.98
N GLU A 279 -6.43 -0.98 23.08
CA GLU A 279 -6.71 -0.32 24.35
C GLU A 279 -7.64 -1.13 25.24
N GLU A 280 -8.64 -1.82 24.67
CA GLU A 280 -9.53 -2.71 25.40
C GLU A 280 -8.77 -3.96 25.89
N MET A 281 -7.94 -4.57 25.05
CA MET A 281 -7.07 -5.68 25.45
C MET A 281 -6.09 -5.28 26.56
N LEU A 282 -5.54 -4.07 26.54
CA LEU A 282 -4.66 -3.57 27.60
C LEU A 282 -5.39 -3.53 28.96
N ARG A 283 -6.59 -2.96 28.98
CA ARG A 283 -7.42 -2.91 30.19
C ARG A 283 -7.81 -4.32 30.68
N GLY A 284 -8.15 -5.21 29.75
CA GLY A 284 -8.43 -6.62 30.07
C GLY A 284 -7.22 -7.34 30.65
N GLY A 285 -6.03 -7.11 30.08
CA GLY A 285 -4.77 -7.66 30.58
C GLY A 285 -4.42 -7.15 32.00
N GLU A 286 -4.58 -5.85 32.26
CA GLU A 286 -4.36 -5.27 33.59
C GLU A 286 -5.36 -5.83 34.62
N GLY A 287 -6.63 -6.03 34.23
CA GLY A 287 -7.63 -6.71 35.05
C GLY A 287 -7.23 -8.16 35.37
N ALA A 288 -6.79 -8.92 34.36
CA ALA A 288 -6.34 -10.29 34.53
C ALA A 288 -5.11 -10.39 35.48
N ALA A 289 -4.16 -9.45 35.37
CA ALA A 289 -3.00 -9.39 36.27
C ALA A 289 -3.44 -9.17 37.73
N HIS A 290 -4.42 -8.31 37.96
CA HIS A 290 -4.99 -8.07 39.29
C HIS A 290 -5.67 -9.33 39.87
N GLU A 291 -6.44 -10.05 39.04
CA GLU A 291 -7.07 -11.31 39.45
C GLU A 291 -6.04 -12.41 39.77
N MET A 292 -4.93 -12.46 39.03
CA MET A 292 -3.84 -13.41 39.35
C MET A 292 -3.21 -13.11 40.70
N HIS A 293 -3.04 -11.84 41.07
CA HIS A 293 -2.55 -11.47 42.41
C HIS A 293 -3.54 -11.89 43.50
N THR A 294 -4.83 -11.71 43.29
CA THR A 294 -5.91 -12.17 44.22
C THR A 294 -5.91 -13.68 44.37
N LEU A 295 -5.71 -14.42 43.28
CA LEU A 295 -5.57 -15.87 43.32
C LEU A 295 -4.34 -16.37 44.08
N ASP A 296 -3.20 -15.66 43.97
CA ASP A 296 -2.00 -15.98 44.75
C ASP A 296 -2.27 -15.81 46.24
N GLU A 297 -2.91 -14.71 46.65
CA GLU A 297 -3.27 -14.45 48.04
C GLU A 297 -4.27 -15.50 48.59
N LEU A 298 -5.30 -15.84 47.82
CA LEU A 298 -6.26 -16.90 48.18
C LEU A 298 -5.58 -18.26 48.35
N THR A 299 -4.66 -18.61 47.46
CA THR A 299 -3.89 -19.86 47.51
C THR A 299 -3.06 -19.94 48.80
N ARG A 300 -2.45 -18.83 49.23
CA ARG A 300 -1.72 -18.73 50.50
C ARG A 300 -2.61 -18.88 51.72
N ILE A 301 -3.78 -18.22 51.70
CA ILE A 301 -4.77 -18.33 52.80
C ILE A 301 -5.28 -19.80 52.94
N ILE A 302 -5.63 -20.43 51.81
CA ILE A 302 -6.07 -21.86 51.84
C ILE A 302 -4.96 -22.76 52.36
N THR A 303 -3.71 -22.54 51.93
CA THR A 303 -2.57 -23.33 52.39
C THR A 303 -2.36 -23.18 53.91
N ALA A 304 -2.50 -21.96 54.46
CA ALA A 304 -2.43 -21.71 55.89
C ALA A 304 -3.57 -22.43 56.64
N SER A 305 -4.80 -22.36 56.12
CA SER A 305 -5.97 -23.06 56.70
C SER A 305 -5.83 -24.59 56.69
N MET A 306 -5.19 -25.15 55.63
CA MET A 306 -4.89 -26.56 55.58
C MET A 306 -3.86 -27.00 56.64
N ASN A 307 -2.86 -26.13 56.92
CA ASN A 307 -1.90 -26.41 57.99
C ASN A 307 -2.57 -26.37 59.37
N GLU A 308 -3.47 -25.43 59.63
CA GLU A 308 -4.25 -25.39 60.87
C GLU A 308 -5.16 -26.59 61.01
N MET A 309 -5.82 -27.03 59.92
CA MET A 309 -6.69 -28.23 59.90
C MET A 309 -5.88 -29.52 60.19
N ALA A 310 -4.66 -29.62 59.63
CA ALA A 310 -3.75 -30.74 59.93
C ALA A 310 -3.36 -30.77 61.42
N ALA A 311 -3.02 -29.62 62.01
CA ALA A 311 -2.72 -29.50 63.46
C ALA A 311 -3.95 -29.86 64.29
N GLY A 312 -5.14 -29.38 63.95
CA GLY A 312 -6.40 -29.74 64.61
C GLY A 312 -6.72 -31.25 64.56
N ALA A 313 -6.50 -31.89 63.39
CA ALA A 313 -6.65 -33.32 63.23
C ALA A 313 -5.70 -34.12 64.15
N ILE A 314 -4.46 -33.67 64.32
CA ILE A 314 -3.53 -34.29 65.27
C ILE A 314 -4.01 -34.15 66.69
N GLN A 315 -4.51 -32.98 67.09
CA GLN A 315 -5.05 -32.74 68.44
C GLN A 315 -6.26 -33.63 68.73
N ILE A 316 -7.20 -33.77 67.77
CA ILE A 316 -8.37 -34.65 67.94
C ILE A 316 -7.92 -36.08 68.02
N ASN A 317 -6.96 -36.54 67.22
CA ASN A 317 -6.44 -37.89 67.29
C ASN A 317 -5.83 -38.22 68.70
N ASN A 318 -5.10 -37.27 69.30
CA ASN A 318 -4.56 -37.40 70.63
C ASN A 318 -5.69 -37.47 71.67
N ALA A 319 -6.75 -36.66 71.55
CA ALA A 319 -7.90 -36.70 72.43
C ALA A 319 -8.65 -38.05 72.34
N ILE A 320 -8.78 -38.61 71.11
CA ILE A 320 -9.33 -39.93 70.91
C ILE A 320 -8.52 -41.00 71.66
N GLN A 321 -7.22 -40.97 71.66
CA GLN A 321 -6.32 -41.87 72.35
C GLN A 321 -6.51 -41.77 73.85
N GLU A 322 -6.61 -40.55 74.42
CA GLU A 322 -6.86 -40.28 75.83
C GLU A 322 -8.26 -40.86 76.27
N VAL A 323 -9.32 -40.58 75.47
CA VAL A 323 -10.63 -41.06 75.73
C VAL A 323 -10.67 -42.60 75.69
N ASN A 324 -10.02 -43.23 74.74
CA ASN A 324 -9.92 -44.70 74.71
C ASN A 324 -9.21 -45.29 75.94
N ALA A 325 -8.10 -44.65 76.38
CA ALA A 325 -7.41 -45.06 77.58
C ALA A 325 -8.31 -44.92 78.86
N MET A 326 -9.07 -43.80 78.94
CA MET A 326 -10.03 -43.62 80.06
C MET A 326 -11.18 -44.64 79.99
N THR A 327 -11.69 -44.93 78.81
CA THR A 327 -12.77 -45.91 78.58
C THR A 327 -12.30 -47.31 79.03
N GLN A 328 -11.06 -47.67 78.69
CA GLN A 328 -10.50 -48.98 79.14
C GLN A 328 -10.35 -49.04 80.65
N LYS A 329 -9.85 -48.01 81.29
CA LYS A 329 -9.68 -47.89 82.71
C LYS A 329 -11.08 -47.95 83.43
N ASN A 330 -12.07 -47.27 82.85
CA ASN A 330 -13.44 -47.25 83.32
C ASN A 330 -14.05 -48.69 83.26
N ARG A 331 -13.80 -49.42 82.14
CA ARG A 331 -14.22 -50.79 82.00
C ARG A 331 -13.62 -51.72 83.07
N GLU A 332 -12.32 -51.58 83.33
CA GLU A 332 -11.67 -52.36 84.40
C GLU A 332 -12.27 -52.07 85.80
N SER A 333 -12.65 -50.79 86.03
CA SER A 333 -13.25 -50.34 87.29
C SER A 333 -14.70 -50.90 87.43
N ILE A 334 -15.45 -50.94 86.32
CA ILE A 334 -16.79 -51.48 86.25
C ILE A 334 -16.77 -53.04 86.47
N GLU A 335 -15.85 -53.76 85.85
CA GLU A 335 -15.65 -55.20 86.08
C GLU A 335 -15.36 -55.53 87.55
N LYS A 336 -14.47 -54.74 88.18
CA LYS A 336 -14.19 -54.90 89.61
C LYS A 336 -15.42 -54.60 90.48
N LEU A 337 -16.19 -53.53 90.15
CA LEU A 337 -17.42 -53.22 90.89
C LEU A 337 -18.49 -54.27 90.71
N ALA A 338 -18.65 -54.82 89.48
CA ALA A 338 -19.59 -55.95 89.22
C ALA A 338 -19.19 -57.20 90.03
N GLU A 339 -17.90 -57.54 90.14
CA GLU A 339 -17.42 -58.66 90.94
C GLU A 339 -17.75 -58.45 92.44
N GLU A 340 -17.52 -57.24 92.99
CA GLU A 340 -17.81 -56.94 94.39
C GLU A 340 -19.31 -56.98 94.66
N VAL A 341 -20.17 -56.43 93.82
CA VAL A 341 -21.61 -56.47 93.89
C VAL A 341 -22.14 -57.93 93.78
N GLY A 342 -21.51 -58.75 92.94
CA GLY A 342 -21.89 -60.18 92.79
C GLY A 342 -21.59 -61.07 94.05
N LYS A 343 -20.72 -60.62 94.97
CA LYS A 343 -20.45 -61.29 96.24
C LYS A 343 -21.65 -61.20 97.24
N PHE A 344 -22.52 -60.19 97.07
CA PHE A 344 -23.69 -60.03 97.82
C PHE A 344 -24.85 -60.86 97.22
N LYS A 345 -25.21 -61.98 97.84
CA LYS A 345 -26.44 -62.75 97.47
C LYS A 345 -27.66 -61.95 97.88
N VAL A 346 -28.27 -61.22 97.05
CA VAL A 346 -29.47 -60.43 97.35
C VAL A 346 -30.65 -61.02 96.55
#